data_3446e8c0612e6cd89a6e3782e8f169e1
#
_entry.id   3446e8c0612e6cd89a6e3782e8f169e1
#
_cell.length_a   1.000
_cell.length_b   1.000
_cell.length_c   1.000
_cell.angle_alpha   90.00
_cell.angle_beta   90.00
_cell.angle_gamma   90.00
#
_symmetry.space_group_name_H-M   'P 1'
#
loop_
_entity.id
_entity.type
_entity.pdbx_description
1 polymer ?
#
loop_
_entity_poly.entity_id
_entity_poly.type
_entity_poly.pdbx_seq_one_letter_code
_entity_poly.pdbx_strand_id
1 'polypeptide(L)'
;MLGNSACNGFIGKSIIMKGRAAHAAAAPHLGVNALNAATLALTAIGMIRETFQEKDCVRVHPYIRKGGTAINVVPDEAIIDLMVRANTQEVIEQVCEKVDNCCKGAAMAIGCDVEIIDSQGYMPCPERAPEQVLWDSAALMGDNLKVESIPLGKCNTASTDVGDLFSIMPVMNFTFGGSVGDLHSVDYKITDDNIAHIMPAKMMAILAYRLLKDGAKEAKAIIDDYKAPMTPDDYREYVAKFQK
;
A
#
# COMPACT_ATOMS: atom_id res chain seq x y z
N MET A 1 4.38 -16.91 -15.94
CA MET A 1 5.10 -16.34 -14.77
C MET A 1 5.36 -14.87 -15.01
N LEU A 2 5.12 -14.04 -14.02
CA LEU A 2 5.55 -12.63 -14.02
C LEU A 2 6.71 -12.48 -13.04
N GLY A 3 7.77 -11.81 -13.46
CA GLY A 3 8.94 -11.58 -12.61
C GLY A 3 9.08 -10.09 -12.24
N ASN A 4 9.50 -9.83 -11.00
CA ASN A 4 9.84 -8.51 -10.44
C ASN A 4 8.81 -7.41 -10.75
N SER A 5 7.68 -7.45 -10.11
CA SER A 5 6.67 -6.40 -10.25
C SER A 5 6.90 -5.29 -9.21
N ALA A 6 7.15 -4.07 -9.69
CA ALA A 6 6.99 -2.89 -8.85
C ALA A 6 5.57 -2.85 -8.29
N CYS A 7 5.40 -2.35 -7.07
CA CYS A 7 4.08 -2.11 -6.50
C CYS A 7 4.12 -0.93 -5.51
N ASN A 8 2.94 -0.37 -5.26
CA ASN A 8 2.83 0.72 -4.31
C ASN A 8 3.10 0.26 -2.88
N GLY A 9 3.72 1.14 -2.10
CA GLY A 9 3.60 1.11 -0.65
C GLY A 9 2.33 1.82 -0.19
N PHE A 10 2.09 1.83 1.12
CA PHE A 10 1.02 2.63 1.71
C PHE A 10 1.26 2.95 3.19
N ILE A 11 0.58 4.00 3.66
CA ILE A 11 0.36 4.31 5.07
C ILE A 11 -1.14 4.31 5.31
N GLY A 12 -1.61 3.66 6.37
CA GLY A 12 -2.98 3.73 6.84
C GLY A 12 -3.18 4.93 7.76
N LYS A 13 -4.36 5.54 7.73
CA LYS A 13 -4.72 6.64 8.63
C LYS A 13 -6.11 6.45 9.20
N SER A 14 -6.26 6.74 10.50
CA SER A 14 -7.55 6.90 11.17
C SER A 14 -7.68 8.35 11.62
N ILE A 15 -8.70 9.05 11.14
CA ILE A 15 -8.94 10.46 11.37
C ILE A 15 -10.20 10.59 12.21
N ILE A 16 -10.05 11.06 13.43
CA ILE A 16 -11.13 11.20 14.42
C ILE A 16 -11.49 12.66 14.53
N MET A 17 -12.66 13.04 13.98
CA MET A 17 -13.26 14.34 14.16
C MET A 17 -14.05 14.37 15.46
N LYS A 18 -13.74 15.30 16.35
CA LYS A 18 -14.37 15.46 17.67
C LYS A 18 -15.16 16.76 17.71
N GLY A 19 -16.45 16.65 17.81
CA GLY A 19 -17.39 17.76 17.87
C GLY A 19 -18.09 17.84 19.24
N ARG A 20 -19.37 18.24 19.20
CA ARG A 20 -20.22 18.34 20.39
C ARG A 20 -21.65 17.99 20.07
N ALA A 21 -22.24 17.03 20.82
CA ALA A 21 -23.63 16.64 20.67
C ALA A 21 -24.59 17.78 21.06
N ALA A 22 -25.72 17.82 20.36
CA ALA A 22 -26.88 18.64 20.70
C ALA A 22 -28.14 18.03 20.11
N HIS A 23 -29.32 18.47 20.56
CA HIS A 23 -30.58 18.04 19.95
C HIS A 23 -30.72 18.66 18.55
N ALA A 24 -30.74 17.82 17.53
CA ALA A 24 -30.63 18.28 16.13
C ALA A 24 -31.76 19.21 15.66
N ALA A 25 -32.97 19.12 16.24
CA ALA A 25 -34.10 19.98 15.92
C ALA A 25 -34.27 21.15 16.91
N ALA A 26 -34.11 20.92 18.22
CA ALA A 26 -34.40 21.94 19.21
C ALA A 26 -33.27 22.94 19.43
N ALA A 27 -32.02 22.50 19.36
CA ALA A 27 -30.85 23.31 19.68
C ALA A 27 -29.61 22.97 18.86
N PRO A 28 -29.69 22.84 17.50
CA PRO A 28 -28.56 22.45 16.68
C PRO A 28 -27.38 23.43 16.78
N HIS A 29 -27.66 24.71 17.07
CA HIS A 29 -26.65 25.77 17.22
C HIS A 29 -25.74 25.59 18.44
N LEU A 30 -26.11 24.75 19.40
CA LEU A 30 -25.27 24.39 20.55
C LEU A 30 -24.33 23.22 20.25
N GLY A 31 -24.55 22.53 19.13
CA GLY A 31 -23.71 21.41 18.68
C GLY A 31 -22.54 21.85 17.82
N VAL A 32 -21.61 20.92 17.63
CA VAL A 32 -20.53 21.00 16.62
C VAL A 32 -20.55 19.67 15.88
N ASN A 33 -20.91 19.71 14.59
CA ASN A 33 -21.18 18.49 13.81
C ASN A 33 -19.91 17.87 13.25
N ALA A 34 -19.41 16.81 13.89
CA ALA A 34 -18.22 16.08 13.46
C ALA A 34 -18.39 15.40 12.09
N LEU A 35 -19.62 14.97 11.74
CA LEU A 35 -19.89 14.36 10.44
C LEU A 35 -19.78 15.39 9.30
N ASN A 36 -20.17 16.65 9.55
CA ASN A 36 -19.96 17.72 8.56
C ASN A 36 -18.47 17.98 8.33
N ALA A 37 -17.65 17.97 9.38
CA ALA A 37 -16.20 18.08 9.25
C ALA A 37 -15.62 16.89 8.44
N ALA A 38 -16.04 15.68 8.73
CA ALA A 38 -15.63 14.51 7.99
C ALA A 38 -16.03 14.58 6.50
N THR A 39 -17.26 15.03 6.19
CA THR A 39 -17.75 15.20 4.82
C THR A 39 -16.94 16.26 4.07
N LEU A 40 -16.64 17.39 4.72
CA LEU A 40 -15.82 18.46 4.14
C LEU A 40 -14.38 17.96 3.88
N ALA A 41 -13.80 17.18 4.80
CA ALA A 41 -12.49 16.56 4.64
C ALA A 41 -12.46 15.62 3.42
N LEU A 42 -13.47 14.75 3.26
CA LEU A 42 -13.59 13.88 2.09
C LEU A 42 -13.69 14.66 0.78
N THR A 43 -14.43 15.75 0.78
CA THR A 43 -14.56 16.65 -0.38
C THR A 43 -13.21 17.28 -0.72
N ALA A 44 -12.48 17.82 0.28
CA ALA A 44 -11.16 18.41 0.10
C ALA A 44 -10.15 17.38 -0.42
N ILE A 45 -10.14 16.16 0.14
CA ILE A 45 -9.31 15.04 -0.35
C ILE A 45 -9.64 14.71 -1.81
N GLY A 46 -10.92 14.75 -2.19
CA GLY A 46 -11.35 14.58 -3.57
C GLY A 46 -10.76 15.65 -4.50
N MET A 47 -10.76 16.92 -4.06
CA MET A 47 -10.28 18.06 -4.87
C MET A 47 -8.76 18.05 -5.07
N ILE A 48 -7.97 17.64 -4.07
CA ILE A 48 -6.49 17.59 -4.24
C ILE A 48 -6.01 16.50 -5.20
N ARG A 49 -6.88 15.55 -5.61
CA ARG A 49 -6.48 14.46 -6.53
C ARG A 49 -5.94 14.97 -7.86
N GLU A 50 -6.42 16.10 -8.37
CA GLU A 50 -5.92 16.72 -9.60
C GLU A 50 -4.48 17.19 -9.50
N THR A 51 -3.95 17.34 -8.26
CA THR A 51 -2.56 17.75 -8.03
C THR A 51 -1.57 16.59 -7.99
N PHE A 52 -2.03 15.34 -8.14
CA PHE A 52 -1.18 14.16 -8.13
C PHE A 52 -0.63 13.90 -9.53
N GLN A 53 0.67 13.63 -9.63
CA GLN A 53 1.29 13.26 -10.89
C GLN A 53 0.95 11.80 -11.24
N GLU A 54 0.67 11.53 -12.51
CA GLU A 54 0.33 10.17 -12.97
C GLU A 54 1.48 9.17 -12.72
N LYS A 55 2.73 9.63 -12.90
CA LYS A 55 3.93 8.79 -12.66
C LYS A 55 4.05 8.28 -11.24
N ASP A 56 3.45 8.97 -10.26
CA ASP A 56 3.55 8.65 -8.83
C ASP A 56 2.56 7.56 -8.41
N CYS A 57 1.64 7.18 -9.31
CA CYS A 57 0.65 6.11 -9.12
C CYS A 57 -0.20 6.26 -7.83
N VAL A 58 -0.45 7.51 -7.40
CA VAL A 58 -1.11 7.81 -6.13
C VAL A 58 -2.53 7.24 -6.09
N ARG A 59 -2.88 6.63 -4.94
CA ARG A 59 -4.26 6.26 -4.60
C ARG A 59 -4.55 6.69 -3.16
N VAL A 60 -5.66 7.39 -2.97
CA VAL A 60 -6.22 7.69 -1.66
C VAL A 60 -7.64 7.17 -1.64
N HIS A 61 -7.91 6.22 -0.76
CA HIS A 61 -9.22 5.57 -0.65
C HIS A 61 -9.76 5.70 0.78
N PRO A 62 -10.62 6.69 1.06
CA PRO A 62 -11.25 6.89 2.36
C PRO A 62 -12.62 6.23 2.44
N TYR A 63 -13.03 5.85 3.66
CA TYR A 63 -14.43 5.57 4.00
C TYR A 63 -14.75 6.07 5.42
N ILE A 64 -16.04 6.37 5.68
CA ILE A 64 -16.49 6.75 7.01
C ILE A 64 -16.80 5.48 7.82
N ARG A 65 -15.99 5.22 8.85
CA ARG A 65 -16.21 4.11 9.77
C ARG A 65 -17.28 4.42 10.81
N LYS A 66 -17.38 5.70 11.25
CA LYS A 66 -18.38 6.19 12.20
C LYS A 66 -18.85 7.59 11.76
N GLY A 67 -20.16 7.82 11.75
CA GLY A 67 -20.76 9.09 11.32
C GLY A 67 -21.89 9.58 12.21
N GLY A 68 -21.89 9.23 13.51
CA GLY A 68 -22.93 9.58 14.47
C GLY A 68 -23.63 8.36 15.05
N THR A 69 -24.64 8.59 15.91
CA THR A 69 -25.32 7.55 16.69
C THR A 69 -26.86 7.55 16.50
N ALA A 70 -27.46 8.71 16.25
CA ALA A 70 -28.91 8.85 16.10
C ALA A 70 -29.29 10.04 15.22
N ILE A 71 -30.42 9.95 14.52
CA ILE A 71 -30.88 10.97 13.57
C ILE A 71 -31.29 12.29 14.23
N ASN A 72 -31.62 12.28 15.50
CA ASN A 72 -32.04 13.46 16.28
C ASN A 72 -30.93 14.06 17.15
N VAL A 73 -29.69 13.58 16.99
CA VAL A 73 -28.50 14.05 17.71
C VAL A 73 -27.46 14.56 16.71
N VAL A 74 -26.95 15.77 16.91
CA VAL A 74 -25.80 16.29 16.19
C VAL A 74 -24.60 15.38 16.46
N PRO A 75 -23.97 14.77 15.43
CA PRO A 75 -22.83 13.89 15.62
C PRO A 75 -21.66 14.57 16.32
N ASP A 76 -21.27 14.07 17.48
CA ASP A 76 -20.13 14.56 18.26
C ASP A 76 -18.82 13.84 17.93
N GLU A 77 -18.90 12.72 17.21
CA GLU A 77 -17.72 12.02 16.70
C GLU A 77 -17.99 11.45 15.30
N ALA A 78 -17.01 11.63 14.42
CA ALA A 78 -16.97 10.94 13.13
C ALA A 78 -15.55 10.43 12.88
N ILE A 79 -15.45 9.23 12.30
CA ILE A 79 -14.17 8.57 12.06
C ILE A 79 -14.06 8.21 10.58
N ILE A 80 -12.98 8.68 9.95
CA ILE A 80 -12.60 8.31 8.59
C ILE A 80 -11.38 7.41 8.67
N ASP A 81 -11.44 6.24 8.04
CA ASP A 81 -10.26 5.42 7.79
C ASP A 81 -9.89 5.52 6.31
N LEU A 82 -8.60 5.59 6.02
CA LEU A 82 -8.10 5.67 4.65
C LEU A 82 -6.71 5.07 4.51
N MET A 83 -6.34 4.77 3.26
CA MET A 83 -4.98 4.43 2.87
C MET A 83 -4.46 5.43 1.86
N VAL A 84 -3.24 5.91 2.08
CA VAL A 84 -2.46 6.68 1.11
C VAL A 84 -1.45 5.74 0.48
N ARG A 85 -1.53 5.55 -0.83
CA ARG A 85 -0.65 4.67 -1.61
C ARG A 85 0.11 5.46 -2.66
N ALA A 86 1.37 5.13 -2.87
CA ALA A 86 2.18 5.63 -3.98
C ALA A 86 3.36 4.68 -4.28
N ASN A 87 4.06 4.93 -5.39
CA ASN A 87 5.17 4.10 -5.84
C ASN A 87 6.51 4.40 -5.14
N THR A 88 6.60 5.48 -4.35
CA THR A 88 7.78 5.79 -3.53
C THR A 88 7.35 6.24 -2.13
N GLN A 89 8.20 6.00 -1.14
CA GLN A 89 7.96 6.41 0.25
C GLN A 89 7.85 7.94 0.39
N GLU A 90 8.69 8.67 -0.33
CA GLU A 90 8.67 10.13 -0.33
C GLU A 90 7.32 10.69 -0.81
N VAL A 91 6.77 10.13 -1.89
CA VAL A 91 5.46 10.56 -2.40
C VAL A 91 4.34 10.20 -1.42
N ILE A 92 4.41 9.03 -0.76
CA ILE A 92 3.44 8.65 0.29
C ILE A 92 3.42 9.70 1.39
N GLU A 93 4.59 10.11 1.90
CA GLU A 93 4.71 11.11 2.97
C GLU A 93 4.18 12.49 2.54
N GLN A 94 4.52 12.95 1.33
CA GLN A 94 4.00 14.20 0.78
C GLN A 94 2.47 14.19 0.62
N VAL A 95 1.89 13.08 0.20
CA VAL A 95 0.44 12.93 0.05
C VAL A 95 -0.23 12.81 1.42
N CYS A 96 0.38 12.14 2.38
CA CYS A 96 -0.08 12.11 3.78
C CYS A 96 -0.20 13.52 4.36
N GLU A 97 0.81 14.36 4.16
CA GLU A 97 0.76 15.77 4.62
C GLU A 97 -0.40 16.54 3.97
N LYS A 98 -0.61 16.39 2.66
CA LYS A 98 -1.75 17.02 1.97
C LYS A 98 -3.10 16.56 2.53
N VAL A 99 -3.25 15.25 2.79
CA VAL A 99 -4.46 14.67 3.40
C VAL A 99 -4.68 15.21 4.80
N ASP A 100 -3.63 15.29 5.61
CA ASP A 100 -3.70 15.85 6.98
C ASP A 100 -4.14 17.30 6.97
N ASN A 101 -3.62 18.10 6.04
CA ASN A 101 -4.00 19.50 5.87
C ASN A 101 -5.47 19.65 5.46
N CYS A 102 -6.00 18.76 4.60
CA CYS A 102 -7.44 18.71 4.27
C CYS A 102 -8.28 18.44 5.52
N CYS A 103 -7.87 17.47 6.34
CA CYS A 103 -8.60 17.10 7.55
C CYS A 103 -8.55 18.19 8.62
N LYS A 104 -7.37 18.77 8.86
CA LYS A 104 -7.17 19.90 9.80
C LYS A 104 -7.97 21.13 9.36
N GLY A 105 -7.93 21.46 8.06
CA GLY A 105 -8.70 22.58 7.49
C GLY A 105 -10.20 22.38 7.61
N ALA A 106 -10.70 21.18 7.36
CA ALA A 106 -12.11 20.85 7.51
C ALA A 106 -12.58 20.91 8.98
N ALA A 107 -11.77 20.38 9.90
CA ALA A 107 -12.05 20.46 11.34
C ALA A 107 -12.12 21.90 11.81
N MET A 108 -11.14 22.73 11.44
CA MET A 108 -11.10 24.15 11.77
C MET A 108 -12.32 24.91 11.21
N ALA A 109 -12.73 24.63 9.97
CA ALA A 109 -13.88 25.30 9.33
C ALA A 109 -15.22 25.02 10.05
N ILE A 110 -15.37 23.84 10.65
CA ILE A 110 -16.58 23.40 11.36
C ILE A 110 -16.49 23.70 12.87
N GLY A 111 -15.28 23.95 13.39
CA GLY A 111 -15.03 24.14 14.82
C GLY A 111 -14.89 22.82 15.60
N CYS A 112 -14.48 21.74 14.92
CA CYS A 112 -14.15 20.45 15.53
C CYS A 112 -12.68 20.39 15.93
N ASP A 113 -12.36 19.55 16.93
CA ASP A 113 -11.02 19.04 17.11
C ASP A 113 -10.79 17.86 16.15
N VAL A 114 -9.53 17.59 15.79
CA VAL A 114 -9.14 16.45 14.95
C VAL A 114 -7.93 15.76 15.55
N GLU A 115 -8.01 14.44 15.62
CA GLU A 115 -6.91 13.55 15.94
C GLU A 115 -6.61 12.68 14.70
N ILE A 116 -5.33 12.62 14.31
CA ILE A 116 -4.87 11.83 13.17
C ILE A 116 -3.91 10.78 13.69
N ILE A 117 -4.23 9.52 13.43
CA ILE A 117 -3.45 8.36 13.86
C ILE A 117 -2.95 7.66 12.59
N ASP A 118 -1.64 7.61 12.43
CA ASP A 118 -1.02 6.87 11.35
C ASP A 118 -0.77 5.42 11.79
N SER A 119 -1.01 4.48 10.88
CA SER A 119 -0.70 3.07 11.04
C SER A 119 0.31 2.63 10.00
N GLN A 120 1.23 1.78 10.41
CA GLN A 120 2.20 1.19 9.51
C GLN A 120 1.48 0.46 8.38
N GLY A 121 1.89 0.75 7.14
CA GLY A 121 1.57 -0.02 5.95
C GLY A 121 2.79 -0.78 5.45
N TYR A 122 2.89 -0.97 4.15
CA TYR A 122 4.02 -1.60 3.49
C TYR A 122 4.85 -0.58 2.71
N MET A 123 6.16 -0.79 2.69
CA MET A 123 7.07 -0.04 1.82
C MET A 123 6.77 -0.35 0.34
N PRO A 124 7.01 0.57 -0.59
CA PRO A 124 6.86 0.29 -2.01
C PRO A 124 7.90 -0.71 -2.51
N CYS A 125 7.51 -1.58 -3.45
CA CYS A 125 8.47 -2.37 -4.21
C CYS A 125 9.08 -1.49 -5.30
N PRO A 126 10.41 -1.37 -5.38
CA PRO A 126 11.05 -0.52 -6.36
C PRO A 126 10.84 -1.04 -7.78
N GLU A 127 10.78 -0.09 -8.72
CA GLU A 127 10.79 -0.41 -10.14
C GLU A 127 12.20 -0.83 -10.56
N ARG A 128 12.37 -2.10 -10.91
CA ARG A 128 13.64 -2.64 -11.39
C ARG A 128 13.45 -3.80 -12.36
N ALA A 129 14.41 -4.00 -13.23
CA ALA A 129 14.45 -5.16 -14.09
C ALA A 129 14.66 -6.45 -13.25
N PRO A 130 14.06 -7.56 -13.64
CA PRO A 130 14.33 -8.84 -13.01
C PRO A 130 15.80 -9.24 -13.12
N GLU A 131 16.31 -9.88 -12.07
CA GLU A 131 17.66 -10.44 -12.12
C GLU A 131 17.79 -11.53 -13.20
N GLN A 132 18.93 -11.59 -13.87
CA GLN A 132 19.16 -12.58 -14.94
C GLN A 132 18.98 -14.01 -14.43
N VAL A 133 19.35 -14.28 -13.16
CA VAL A 133 19.18 -15.59 -12.52
C VAL A 133 17.72 -16.04 -12.47
N LEU A 134 16.76 -15.10 -12.37
CA LEU A 134 15.33 -15.40 -12.41
C LEU A 134 14.93 -15.93 -13.79
N TRP A 135 15.36 -15.26 -14.85
CA TRP A 135 15.10 -15.67 -16.24
C TRP A 135 15.74 -17.00 -16.58
N ASP A 136 17.00 -17.17 -16.22
CA ASP A 136 17.73 -18.41 -16.46
C ASP A 136 17.11 -19.59 -15.69
N SER A 137 16.62 -19.34 -14.48
CA SER A 137 15.91 -20.37 -13.69
C SER A 137 14.57 -20.72 -14.30
N ALA A 138 13.84 -19.74 -14.83
CA ALA A 138 12.60 -19.97 -15.53
C ALA A 138 12.81 -20.80 -16.82
N ALA A 139 13.89 -20.57 -17.56
CA ALA A 139 14.24 -21.33 -18.75
C ALA A 139 14.47 -22.83 -18.46
N LEU A 140 14.93 -23.18 -17.26
CA LEU A 140 15.10 -24.57 -16.85
C LEU A 140 13.78 -25.30 -16.54
N MET A 141 12.66 -24.58 -16.48
CA MET A 141 11.35 -25.17 -16.18
C MET A 141 10.64 -25.75 -17.42
N GLY A 142 11.18 -25.54 -18.60
CA GLY A 142 10.70 -26.07 -19.88
C GLY A 142 10.07 -25.02 -20.80
N ASP A 143 9.97 -25.34 -22.07
CA ASP A 143 9.62 -24.42 -23.15
C ASP A 143 8.16 -23.90 -23.11
N ASN A 144 7.30 -24.51 -22.31
CA ASN A 144 5.89 -24.11 -22.20
C ASN A 144 5.62 -23.02 -21.15
N LEU A 145 6.64 -22.59 -20.39
CA LEU A 145 6.49 -21.55 -19.41
C LEU A 145 6.58 -20.16 -20.08
N LYS A 146 5.43 -19.51 -20.28
CA LYS A 146 5.42 -18.11 -20.70
C LYS A 146 5.90 -17.23 -19.55
N VAL A 147 6.99 -16.51 -19.78
CA VAL A 147 7.61 -15.63 -18.80
C VAL A 147 7.50 -14.18 -19.30
N GLU A 148 6.95 -13.33 -18.47
CA GLU A 148 6.77 -11.90 -18.75
C GLU A 148 7.28 -11.08 -17.58
N SER A 149 7.66 -9.83 -17.83
CA SER A 149 7.86 -8.81 -16.81
C SER A 149 6.83 -7.70 -16.99
N ILE A 150 6.46 -7.03 -15.90
CA ILE A 150 5.69 -5.80 -16.01
C ILE A 150 6.63 -4.75 -16.63
N PRO A 151 6.21 -4.08 -17.73
CA PRO A 151 7.00 -3.03 -18.32
C PRO A 151 7.32 -1.91 -17.32
N LEU A 152 8.55 -1.40 -17.35
CA LEU A 152 8.95 -0.25 -16.54
C LEU A 152 8.04 0.96 -16.87
N GLY A 153 7.76 1.79 -15.87
CA GLY A 153 6.86 2.94 -15.99
C GLY A 153 5.38 2.61 -15.92
N LYS A 154 5.01 1.32 -15.75
CA LYS A 154 3.61 0.92 -15.62
C LYS A 154 3.20 0.88 -14.16
N CYS A 155 2.19 1.68 -13.80
CA CYS A 155 1.63 1.67 -12.44
C CYS A 155 1.07 0.30 -12.04
N ASN A 156 1.58 -0.23 -10.93
CA ASN A 156 0.93 -1.31 -10.19
C ASN A 156 0.54 -0.78 -8.81
N THR A 157 -0.74 -0.55 -8.62
CA THR A 157 -1.28 0.07 -7.40
C THR A 157 -1.58 -0.92 -6.26
N ALA A 158 -1.32 -2.21 -6.47
CA ALA A 158 -1.34 -3.22 -5.40
C ALA A 158 -0.21 -2.94 -4.39
N SER A 159 -0.30 -3.52 -3.21
CA SER A 159 0.72 -3.44 -2.16
C SER A 159 0.98 -4.80 -1.56
N THR A 160 2.20 -5.04 -1.12
CA THR A 160 2.63 -6.28 -0.47
C THR A 160 3.74 -6.00 0.54
N ASP A 161 3.82 -6.80 1.60
CA ASP A 161 4.89 -6.79 2.61
C ASP A 161 6.28 -7.09 2.04
N VAL A 162 6.37 -7.65 0.84
CA VAL A 162 7.63 -7.84 0.12
C VAL A 162 8.36 -6.50 -0.09
N GLY A 163 7.65 -5.36 -0.14
CA GLY A 163 8.23 -4.02 -0.20
C GLY A 163 9.13 -3.71 0.99
N ASP A 164 8.77 -4.18 2.18
CA ASP A 164 9.57 -4.01 3.38
C ASP A 164 10.92 -4.72 3.27
N LEU A 165 10.95 -5.91 2.67
CA LEU A 165 12.19 -6.62 2.39
C LEU A 165 13.03 -5.90 1.33
N PHE A 166 12.40 -5.40 0.26
CA PHE A 166 13.11 -4.61 -0.75
C PHE A 166 13.76 -3.34 -0.18
N SER A 167 13.23 -2.80 0.91
CA SER A 167 13.83 -1.61 1.52
C SER A 167 15.20 -1.87 2.14
N ILE A 168 15.52 -3.12 2.50
CA ILE A 168 16.74 -3.49 3.24
C ILE A 168 17.61 -4.55 2.56
N MET A 169 17.09 -5.28 1.56
CA MET A 169 17.83 -6.35 0.88
C MET A 169 17.29 -6.61 -0.54
N PRO A 170 18.08 -7.21 -1.44
CA PRO A 170 17.57 -7.61 -2.74
C PRO A 170 16.56 -8.74 -2.60
N VAL A 171 15.46 -8.66 -3.36
CA VAL A 171 14.39 -9.66 -3.38
C VAL A 171 14.07 -10.07 -4.81
N MET A 172 13.86 -11.35 -5.04
CA MET A 172 13.32 -11.88 -6.29
C MET A 172 11.85 -12.18 -6.11
N ASN A 173 11.02 -11.32 -6.65
CA ASN A 173 9.57 -11.47 -6.60
C ASN A 173 9.06 -12.01 -7.94
N PHE A 174 8.22 -13.04 -7.89
CA PHE A 174 7.58 -13.61 -9.07
C PHE A 174 6.21 -14.20 -8.72
N THR A 175 5.33 -14.24 -9.71
CA THR A 175 3.98 -14.81 -9.57
C THR A 175 3.70 -15.80 -10.69
N PHE A 176 2.86 -16.78 -10.39
CA PHE A 176 2.32 -17.73 -11.37
C PHE A 176 0.81 -17.53 -11.50
N GLY A 177 0.23 -18.00 -12.60
CA GLY A 177 -1.21 -18.08 -12.79
C GLY A 177 -1.79 -19.34 -12.14
N GLY A 178 -2.77 -19.93 -12.80
CA GLY A 178 -3.47 -21.15 -12.33
C GLY A 178 -4.75 -20.84 -11.55
N SER A 179 -5.15 -19.58 -11.49
CA SER A 179 -6.41 -19.12 -10.89
C SER A 179 -7.24 -18.32 -11.89
N VAL A 180 -8.54 -18.23 -11.63
CA VAL A 180 -9.51 -17.39 -12.34
C VAL A 180 -10.31 -16.57 -11.34
N GLY A 181 -10.99 -15.52 -11.82
CA GLY A 181 -11.71 -14.55 -11.00
C GLY A 181 -10.83 -13.40 -10.55
N ASP A 182 -11.47 -12.30 -10.09
CA ASP A 182 -10.77 -11.13 -9.60
C ASP A 182 -10.29 -11.35 -8.16
N LEU A 183 -9.15 -10.74 -7.80
CA LEU A 183 -8.64 -10.77 -6.43
C LEU A 183 -9.71 -10.19 -5.47
N HIS A 184 -9.89 -10.83 -4.32
CA HIS A 184 -10.90 -10.50 -3.31
C HIS A 184 -12.37 -10.70 -3.75
N SER A 185 -12.61 -11.38 -4.88
CA SER A 185 -13.93 -11.78 -5.34
C SER A 185 -14.31 -13.16 -4.81
N VAL A 186 -15.61 -13.41 -4.65
CA VAL A 186 -16.14 -14.74 -4.31
C VAL A 186 -15.92 -15.77 -5.43
N ASP A 187 -15.66 -15.30 -6.64
CA ASP A 187 -15.41 -16.15 -7.82
C ASP A 187 -13.92 -16.52 -7.96
N TYR A 188 -13.03 -15.97 -7.11
CA TYR A 188 -11.61 -16.33 -7.15
C TYR A 188 -11.41 -17.77 -6.75
N LYS A 189 -10.85 -18.56 -7.65
CA LYS A 189 -10.55 -19.98 -7.42
C LYS A 189 -9.35 -20.48 -8.21
N ILE A 190 -8.66 -21.47 -7.67
CA ILE A 190 -7.61 -22.18 -8.36
C ILE A 190 -8.28 -23.15 -9.37
N THR A 191 -7.79 -23.17 -10.59
CA THR A 191 -8.29 -24.01 -11.70
C THR A 191 -7.21 -24.92 -12.29
N ASP A 192 -5.93 -24.68 -11.98
CA ASP A 192 -4.80 -25.49 -12.39
C ASP A 192 -3.79 -25.60 -11.24
N ASP A 193 -3.85 -26.71 -10.51
CA ASP A 193 -2.98 -27.00 -9.37
C ASP A 193 -1.50 -27.09 -9.75
N ASN A 194 -1.19 -27.54 -10.96
CA ASN A 194 0.20 -27.63 -11.41
C ASN A 194 0.80 -26.24 -11.57
N ILE A 195 0.08 -25.31 -12.21
CA ILE A 195 0.53 -23.93 -12.39
C ILE A 195 0.52 -23.16 -11.07
N ALA A 196 -0.50 -23.38 -10.22
CA ALA A 196 -0.65 -22.60 -8.98
C ALA A 196 0.28 -23.09 -7.85
N HIS A 197 0.64 -24.36 -7.80
CA HIS A 197 1.38 -24.94 -6.67
C HIS A 197 2.70 -25.57 -7.06
N ILE A 198 2.72 -26.43 -8.09
CA ILE A 198 3.92 -27.21 -8.43
C ILE A 198 4.97 -26.34 -9.13
N MET A 199 4.54 -25.50 -10.07
CA MET A 199 5.48 -24.66 -10.83
C MET A 199 6.19 -23.61 -9.93
N PRO A 200 5.50 -22.86 -9.03
CA PRO A 200 6.21 -21.98 -8.10
C PRO A 200 7.17 -22.71 -7.16
N ALA A 201 6.79 -23.90 -6.66
CA ALA A 201 7.68 -24.70 -5.80
C ALA A 201 8.95 -25.13 -6.55
N LYS A 202 8.83 -25.60 -7.80
CA LYS A 202 9.99 -25.90 -8.65
C LYS A 202 10.87 -24.67 -8.89
N MET A 203 10.25 -23.53 -9.19
CA MET A 203 10.98 -22.29 -9.42
C MET A 203 11.78 -21.85 -8.19
N MET A 204 11.19 -21.88 -7.00
CA MET A 204 11.89 -21.60 -5.75
C MET A 204 13.06 -22.55 -5.52
N ALA A 205 12.88 -23.85 -5.75
CA ALA A 205 13.94 -24.84 -5.60
C ALA A 205 15.11 -24.58 -6.58
N ILE A 206 14.82 -24.30 -7.84
CA ILE A 206 15.84 -23.98 -8.86
C ILE A 206 16.59 -22.70 -8.50
N LEU A 207 15.89 -21.65 -8.11
CA LEU A 207 16.49 -20.38 -7.68
C LEU A 207 17.38 -20.58 -6.46
N ALA A 208 16.90 -21.27 -5.42
CA ALA A 208 17.69 -21.54 -4.22
C ALA A 208 18.97 -22.31 -4.55
N TYR A 209 18.86 -23.37 -5.36
CA TYR A 209 20.02 -24.13 -5.80
C TYR A 209 21.02 -23.27 -6.57
N ARG A 210 20.56 -22.46 -7.54
CA ARG A 210 21.44 -21.62 -8.35
C ARG A 210 22.15 -20.55 -7.52
N LEU A 211 21.41 -19.90 -6.64
CA LEU A 211 21.96 -18.85 -5.77
C LEU A 211 23.00 -19.40 -4.77
N LEU A 212 22.84 -20.64 -4.30
CA LEU A 212 23.69 -21.22 -3.26
C LEU A 212 24.85 -22.06 -3.81
N LYS A 213 24.77 -22.59 -5.01
CA LYS A 213 25.86 -23.36 -5.62
C LYS A 213 27.12 -22.50 -5.80
N ASP A 214 28.25 -23.16 -6.02
CA ASP A 214 29.54 -22.52 -6.29
C ASP A 214 29.95 -21.47 -5.22
N GLY A 215 29.68 -21.79 -3.94
CA GLY A 215 29.96 -20.91 -2.82
C GLY A 215 29.12 -19.63 -2.77
N ALA A 216 27.90 -19.69 -3.35
CA ALA A 216 26.93 -18.58 -3.43
C ALA A 216 27.47 -17.36 -4.20
N LYS A 217 28.30 -17.58 -5.22
CA LYS A 217 28.93 -16.49 -5.99
C LYS A 217 27.88 -15.56 -6.61
N GLU A 218 26.82 -16.12 -7.19
CA GLU A 218 25.75 -15.36 -7.87
C GLU A 218 24.95 -14.53 -6.85
N ALA A 219 24.57 -15.12 -5.72
CA ALA A 219 23.87 -14.40 -4.65
C ALA A 219 24.71 -13.25 -4.08
N LYS A 220 26.00 -13.48 -3.84
CA LYS A 220 26.92 -12.43 -3.36
C LYS A 220 27.01 -11.27 -4.33
N ALA A 221 27.15 -11.54 -5.63
CA ALA A 221 27.19 -10.50 -6.65
C ALA A 221 25.92 -9.65 -6.66
N ILE A 222 24.74 -10.26 -6.51
CA ILE A 222 23.46 -9.56 -6.43
C ILE A 222 23.38 -8.68 -5.16
N ILE A 223 23.84 -9.20 -4.04
CA ILE A 223 23.87 -8.44 -2.77
C ILE A 223 24.82 -7.25 -2.87
N ASP A 224 26.00 -7.44 -3.43
CA ASP A 224 27.02 -6.38 -3.59
C ASP A 224 26.58 -5.27 -4.54
N ASP A 225 25.78 -5.61 -5.57
CA ASP A 225 25.25 -4.64 -6.54
C ASP A 225 24.00 -3.90 -6.03
N TYR A 226 23.27 -4.50 -5.08
CA TYR A 226 22.03 -3.94 -4.57
C TYR A 226 22.27 -2.75 -3.65
N LYS A 227 21.69 -1.61 -3.99
CA LYS A 227 21.67 -0.42 -3.13
C LYS A 227 20.35 -0.34 -2.39
N ALA A 228 20.32 -0.89 -1.18
CA ALA A 228 19.14 -0.82 -0.34
C ALA A 228 18.79 0.64 -0.01
N PRO A 229 17.51 1.04 -0.11
CA PRO A 229 17.05 2.37 0.29
C PRO A 229 17.33 2.69 1.75
N MET A 230 17.32 1.69 2.62
CA MET A 230 17.49 1.81 4.07
C MET A 230 18.46 0.76 4.59
N THR A 231 19.11 1.08 5.71
CA THR A 231 19.73 0.04 6.54
C THR A 231 18.66 -0.69 7.36
N PRO A 232 18.93 -1.90 7.89
CA PRO A 232 18.00 -2.57 8.81
C PRO A 232 17.67 -1.74 10.06
N ASP A 233 18.60 -0.90 10.53
CA ASP A 233 18.36 -0.03 11.69
C ASP A 233 17.45 1.14 11.32
N ASP A 234 17.66 1.81 10.17
CA ASP A 234 16.77 2.86 9.65
C ASP A 234 15.34 2.33 9.49
N TYR A 235 15.19 1.09 8.98
CA TYR A 235 13.89 0.46 8.84
C TYR A 235 13.21 0.22 10.21
N ARG A 236 13.95 -0.23 11.23
CA ARG A 236 13.42 -0.39 12.58
C ARG A 236 12.97 0.95 13.17
N GLU A 237 13.76 2.01 12.98
CA GLU A 237 13.39 3.36 13.41
C GLU A 237 12.13 3.87 12.67
N TYR A 238 12.03 3.58 11.37
CA TYR A 238 10.82 3.92 10.60
C TYR A 238 9.57 3.23 11.17
N VAL A 239 9.62 1.92 11.41
CA VAL A 239 8.50 1.15 11.98
C VAL A 239 8.11 1.63 13.37
N ALA A 240 9.10 2.00 14.20
CA ALA A 240 8.86 2.49 15.56
C ALA A 240 8.01 3.79 15.62
N LYS A 241 7.96 4.58 14.55
CA LYS A 241 7.11 5.78 14.47
C LYS A 241 5.62 5.47 14.58
N PHE A 242 5.19 4.25 14.20
CA PHE A 242 3.78 3.81 14.18
C PHE A 242 3.38 2.99 15.42
N GLN A 243 4.29 2.75 16.35
CA GLN A 243 4.04 1.94 17.56
C GLN A 243 3.66 2.80 18.80
N LYS A 244 3.23 4.03 18.59
CA LYS A 244 2.85 4.96 19.65
C LYS A 244 1.39 4.83 20.05
#